data_d6d645b064dbd1ef7ee45cfb488029f9
#
_entry.id   d6d645b064dbd1ef7ee45cfb488029f9
#
_cell.length_a   1.000
_cell.length_b   1.000
_cell.length_c   1.000
_cell.angle_alpha   90.00
_cell.angle_beta   90.00
_cell.angle_gamma   90.00
#
_symmetry.space_group_name_H-M   'P 1'
#
loop_
_entity.id
_entity.type
_entity.pdbx_description
1 polymer ?
#
loop_
_entity_poly.entity_id
_entity_poly.type
_entity_poly.pdbx_seq_one_letter_code
_entity_poly.pdbx_strand_id
1 'polypeptide(L)'
;MGLSLFDVDPEIAVALTAENLRQDTNINLIASENHASLAVLQALGSVLTDKYAEGYPGKRYYGGCQYADVVESLAVERAKRLFGAEHVNVQPHSGAQANMAVYFALLKPGDTILGMSLPHGGHLTHGHPLNFSGTYFKVVPYGVSKETELLDYDAMERAARESSPRLIVIGASAYSRIIDFARVRRIADACGAMVLADVAHYAGLIAAGEYPTPIPHAEFVTATTHKTLRGPRGGMILCRERFAREIDRAVFPGIQGGPLMHVIAAKAVAFHEALGGGFRQYQAATVRNARVLAGTLESRGFRIISGGTDCHLFLTDVFQKGMTGQEAETLLGGVGIAVNKNAIPFDNNPPMKASGLRLGTPSVTTRGMGEEEMRAIGSLVADVLENPNRSETLEQARGQVQELCSRFPFHRESSDFLSGHSPGRGARD
;
A
#
# COMPACT_ATOMS: atom_id res chain seq x y z
N MET A 1 -3.07 22.29 32.56
CA MET A 1 -2.58 22.17 31.17
C MET A 1 -1.77 20.89 31.10
N GLY A 2 -2.03 20.01 30.14
CA GLY A 2 -1.19 18.82 29.94
C GLY A 2 0.19 19.25 29.43
N LEU A 3 1.23 18.51 29.83
CA LEU A 3 2.58 18.68 29.32
C LEU A 3 2.59 18.36 27.81
N SER A 4 3.33 19.12 27.02
CA SER A 4 3.55 18.83 25.60
C SER A 4 4.49 17.64 25.43
N LEU A 5 4.56 17.07 24.21
CA LEU A 5 5.54 16.02 23.93
C LEU A 5 6.98 16.50 24.17
N PHE A 6 7.27 17.77 23.85
CA PHE A 6 8.59 18.38 24.12
C PHE A 6 8.94 18.46 25.59
N ASP A 7 7.93 18.63 26.47
CA ASP A 7 8.15 18.67 27.91
C ASP A 7 8.37 17.27 28.52
N VAL A 8 7.78 16.23 27.90
CA VAL A 8 7.79 14.85 28.42
C VAL A 8 8.95 14.04 27.82
N ASP A 9 9.16 14.14 26.53
CA ASP A 9 10.17 13.38 25.78
C ASP A 9 10.72 14.22 24.62
N PRO A 10 11.70 15.07 24.89
CA PRO A 10 12.31 15.93 23.88
C PRO A 10 13.04 15.13 22.78
N GLU A 11 13.57 13.93 23.07
CA GLU A 11 14.27 13.11 22.07
C GLU A 11 13.30 12.62 21.00
N ILE A 12 12.15 12.10 21.40
CA ILE A 12 11.08 11.72 20.45
C ILE A 12 10.51 12.93 19.73
N ALA A 13 10.31 14.06 20.43
CA ALA A 13 9.82 15.29 19.81
C ALA A 13 10.75 15.79 18.70
N VAL A 14 12.07 15.77 18.93
CA VAL A 14 13.09 16.12 17.93
C VAL A 14 13.06 15.14 16.74
N ALA A 15 12.98 13.83 16.98
CA ALA A 15 12.93 12.82 15.93
C ALA A 15 11.68 12.99 15.04
N LEU A 16 10.50 13.23 15.63
CA LEU A 16 9.26 13.47 14.89
C LEU A 16 9.31 14.77 14.08
N THR A 17 9.91 15.82 14.65
CA THR A 17 10.09 17.09 13.94
C THR A 17 11.04 16.91 12.73
N ALA A 18 12.13 16.17 12.91
CA ALA A 18 13.08 15.88 11.83
C ALA A 18 12.43 15.03 10.71
N GLU A 19 11.61 14.01 11.06
CA GLU A 19 10.88 13.22 10.08
C GLU A 19 9.83 14.06 9.33
N ASN A 20 9.12 14.94 10.03
CA ASN A 20 8.18 15.86 9.40
C ASN A 20 8.88 16.77 8.39
N LEU A 21 10.03 17.35 8.77
CA LEU A 21 10.87 18.17 7.87
C LEU A 21 11.36 17.34 6.68
N ARG A 22 11.83 16.11 6.90
CA ARG A 22 12.29 15.21 5.83
C ARG A 22 11.16 14.94 4.83
N GLN A 23 9.94 14.64 5.30
CA GLN A 23 8.80 14.41 4.42
C GLN A 23 8.41 15.65 3.62
N ASP A 24 8.54 16.83 4.20
CA ASP A 24 8.20 18.09 3.54
C ASP A 24 9.26 18.51 2.50
N THR A 25 10.53 18.22 2.77
CA THR A 25 11.66 18.64 1.92
C THR A 25 12.12 17.61 0.90
N ASN A 26 11.61 16.38 0.93
CA ASN A 26 11.98 15.30 0.02
C ASN A 26 10.84 14.92 -0.92
N ILE A 27 11.20 14.49 -2.14
CA ILE A 27 10.28 13.87 -3.09
C ILE A 27 10.15 12.39 -2.71
N ASN A 28 8.93 11.94 -2.38
CA ASN A 28 8.68 10.55 -2.02
C ASN A 28 8.01 9.79 -3.18
N LEU A 29 8.76 8.90 -3.82
CA LEU A 29 8.31 8.00 -4.89
C LEU A 29 8.19 6.54 -4.42
N ILE A 30 8.20 6.26 -3.12
CA ILE A 30 7.96 4.92 -2.59
C ILE A 30 6.49 4.56 -2.81
N ALA A 31 6.22 3.58 -3.67
CA ALA A 31 4.88 3.23 -4.14
C ALA A 31 3.89 2.79 -3.04
N SER A 32 4.41 2.34 -1.89
CA SER A 32 3.63 1.90 -0.73
C SER A 32 3.43 2.98 0.33
N GLU A 33 3.92 4.19 0.10
CA GLU A 33 3.78 5.32 1.03
C GLU A 33 2.81 6.38 0.50
N ASN A 34 2.17 7.04 1.45
CA ASN A 34 1.23 8.12 1.19
C ASN A 34 1.09 8.99 2.44
N HIS A 35 0.44 10.14 2.30
CA HIS A 35 0.21 11.06 3.39
C HIS A 35 -1.26 11.00 3.84
N ALA A 36 -1.48 10.63 5.09
CA ALA A 36 -2.80 10.69 5.71
C ALA A 36 -3.24 12.14 5.94
N SER A 37 -4.53 12.41 5.85
CA SER A 37 -5.07 13.74 6.16
C SER A 37 -4.93 14.07 7.65
N LEU A 38 -4.99 15.36 7.99
CA LEU A 38 -5.00 15.80 9.39
C LEU A 38 -6.16 15.17 10.18
N ALA A 39 -7.33 15.01 9.58
CA ALA A 39 -8.48 14.36 10.22
C ALA A 39 -8.21 12.89 10.57
N VAL A 40 -7.51 12.16 9.69
CA VAL A 40 -7.05 10.78 9.96
C VAL A 40 -6.04 10.77 11.11
N LEU A 41 -5.08 11.70 11.14
CA LEU A 41 -4.09 11.81 12.22
C LEU A 41 -4.74 12.18 13.57
N GLN A 42 -5.72 13.07 13.58
CA GLN A 42 -6.49 13.42 14.78
C GLN A 42 -7.27 12.23 15.33
N ALA A 43 -7.87 11.41 14.46
CA ALA A 43 -8.55 10.19 14.87
C ALA A 43 -7.57 9.15 15.45
N LEU A 44 -6.36 9.03 14.89
CA LEU A 44 -5.30 8.17 15.40
C LEU A 44 -4.82 8.59 16.79
N GLY A 45 -4.68 9.87 17.06
CA GLY A 45 -4.27 10.41 18.36
C GLY A 45 -5.42 10.57 19.37
N SER A 46 -6.58 9.92 19.15
CA SER A 46 -7.74 10.06 20.01
C SER A 46 -7.68 9.18 21.27
N VAL A 47 -8.53 9.51 22.26
CA VAL A 47 -8.70 8.75 23.51
C VAL A 47 -9.19 7.31 23.29
N LEU A 48 -9.58 6.95 22.09
CA LEU A 48 -9.90 5.56 21.74
C LEU A 48 -8.69 4.62 21.84
N THR A 49 -7.48 5.14 21.97
CA THR A 49 -6.29 4.35 22.30
C THR A 49 -6.42 3.64 23.65
N ASP A 50 -7.17 4.21 24.59
CA ASP A 50 -7.37 3.68 25.94
C ASP A 50 -8.47 2.60 25.99
N LYS A 51 -9.25 2.43 24.90
CA LYS A 51 -10.46 1.60 24.92
C LYS A 51 -10.23 0.16 24.54
N TYR A 52 -10.47 -0.74 25.48
CA TYR A 52 -10.49 -2.20 25.23
C TYR A 52 -11.86 -2.63 24.72
N ALA A 53 -11.95 -3.24 23.53
CA ALA A 53 -13.20 -3.56 22.86
C ALA A 53 -13.18 -4.92 22.13
N GLU A 54 -12.72 -5.99 22.82
CA GLU A 54 -12.74 -7.36 22.27
C GLU A 54 -14.15 -7.78 21.86
N GLY A 55 -14.26 -8.51 20.78
CA GLY A 55 -15.52 -8.87 20.15
C GLY A 55 -15.88 -7.91 19.00
N TYR A 56 -17.16 -7.80 18.73
CA TYR A 56 -17.72 -7.03 17.61
C TYR A 56 -18.86 -6.12 18.08
N PRO A 57 -19.30 -5.11 17.30
CA PRO A 57 -20.40 -4.24 17.66
C PRO A 57 -21.63 -5.00 18.17
N GLY A 58 -22.14 -4.60 19.32
CA GLY A 58 -23.27 -5.25 20.01
C GLY A 58 -22.95 -6.59 20.69
N LYS A 59 -21.71 -7.10 20.56
CA LYS A 59 -21.27 -8.37 21.13
C LYS A 59 -19.85 -8.25 21.71
N ARG A 60 -19.62 -7.24 22.56
CA ARG A 60 -18.33 -7.00 23.22
C ARG A 60 -18.20 -7.80 24.51
N TYR A 61 -16.96 -8.15 24.83
CA TYR A 61 -16.61 -8.79 26.10
C TYR A 61 -16.42 -7.78 27.25
N TYR A 62 -16.39 -6.46 26.95
CA TYR A 62 -16.16 -5.39 27.92
C TYR A 62 -17.30 -4.39 27.90
N GLY A 63 -17.55 -3.75 29.06
CA GLY A 63 -18.47 -2.62 29.19
C GLY A 63 -17.93 -1.32 28.59
N GLY A 64 -18.79 -0.30 28.44
CA GLY A 64 -18.41 1.02 27.98
C GLY A 64 -18.04 1.09 26.48
N CYS A 65 -18.55 0.16 25.66
CA CYS A 65 -18.20 0.05 24.25
C CYS A 65 -19.18 0.78 23.30
N GLN A 66 -20.18 1.49 23.80
CA GLN A 66 -21.22 2.11 22.98
C GLN A 66 -20.66 3.01 21.87
N TYR A 67 -19.61 3.78 22.14
CA TYR A 67 -18.97 4.63 21.11
C TYR A 67 -17.97 3.87 20.25
N ALA A 68 -17.33 2.83 20.78
CA ALA A 68 -16.52 1.91 19.99
C ALA A 68 -17.39 1.18 18.94
N ASP A 69 -18.60 0.78 19.33
CA ASP A 69 -19.56 0.16 18.40
C ASP A 69 -19.97 1.10 17.28
N VAL A 70 -20.24 2.38 17.59
CA VAL A 70 -20.56 3.40 16.58
C VAL A 70 -19.39 3.55 15.59
N VAL A 71 -18.17 3.68 16.09
CA VAL A 71 -16.98 3.90 15.27
C VAL A 71 -16.71 2.70 14.36
N GLU A 72 -16.75 1.49 14.89
CA GLU A 72 -16.49 0.29 14.08
C GLU A 72 -17.63 0.05 13.07
N SER A 73 -18.88 0.25 13.45
CA SER A 73 -20.02 0.14 12.53
C SER A 73 -19.91 1.12 11.37
N LEU A 74 -19.50 2.37 11.63
CA LEU A 74 -19.26 3.37 10.57
C LEU A 74 -18.12 2.96 9.65
N ALA A 75 -17.03 2.40 10.19
CA ALA A 75 -15.91 1.92 9.37
C ALA A 75 -16.36 0.78 8.45
N VAL A 76 -17.10 -0.20 8.98
CA VAL A 76 -17.64 -1.34 8.23
C VAL A 76 -18.61 -0.87 7.14
N GLU A 77 -19.59 -0.01 7.48
CA GLU A 77 -20.58 0.51 6.53
C GLU A 77 -19.91 1.26 5.38
N ARG A 78 -18.98 2.17 5.70
CA ARG A 78 -18.26 2.96 4.70
C ARG A 78 -17.42 2.09 3.79
N ALA A 79 -16.73 1.08 4.32
CA ALA A 79 -15.97 0.14 3.52
C ALA A 79 -16.88 -0.72 2.62
N LYS A 80 -18.02 -1.21 3.13
CA LYS A 80 -19.03 -1.92 2.31
C LYS A 80 -19.49 -1.05 1.12
N ARG A 81 -19.82 0.20 1.37
CA ARG A 81 -20.25 1.15 0.32
C ARG A 81 -19.14 1.44 -0.69
N LEU A 82 -17.90 1.59 -0.20
CA LEU A 82 -16.75 1.96 -1.01
C LEU A 82 -16.36 0.86 -2.01
N PHE A 83 -16.47 -0.40 -1.60
CA PHE A 83 -16.05 -1.55 -2.40
C PHE A 83 -17.20 -2.40 -2.96
N GLY A 84 -18.44 -2.17 -2.54
CA GLY A 84 -19.56 -3.02 -2.91
C GLY A 84 -19.48 -4.42 -2.30
N ALA A 85 -18.90 -4.56 -1.09
CA ALA A 85 -18.69 -5.85 -0.43
C ALA A 85 -19.88 -6.26 0.43
N GLU A 86 -20.14 -7.57 0.49
CA GLU A 86 -21.22 -8.14 1.32
C GLU A 86 -20.87 -8.10 2.80
N HIS A 87 -19.63 -8.45 3.16
CA HIS A 87 -19.11 -8.40 4.53
C HIS A 87 -17.73 -7.75 4.57
N VAL A 88 -17.43 -7.02 5.66
CA VAL A 88 -16.15 -6.37 5.90
C VAL A 88 -15.73 -6.54 7.36
N ASN A 89 -14.50 -6.97 7.58
CA ASN A 89 -13.84 -6.92 8.87
C ASN A 89 -12.73 -5.86 8.85
N VAL A 90 -12.84 -4.83 9.70
CA VAL A 90 -11.90 -3.69 9.77
C VAL A 90 -10.88 -3.82 10.91
N GLN A 91 -10.92 -4.91 11.68
CA GLN A 91 -10.05 -5.11 12.84
C GLN A 91 -8.60 -5.52 12.52
N PRO A 92 -8.24 -6.12 11.37
CA PRO A 92 -6.84 -6.48 11.12
C PRO A 92 -5.88 -5.30 11.32
N HIS A 93 -4.81 -5.53 12.11
CA HIS A 93 -3.80 -4.52 12.44
C HIS A 93 -2.91 -4.19 11.24
N SER A 94 -2.78 -5.12 10.29
CA SER A 94 -1.99 -4.98 9.07
C SER A 94 -2.55 -5.81 7.93
N GLY A 95 -2.09 -5.56 6.69
CA GLY A 95 -2.39 -6.42 5.54
C GLY A 95 -1.87 -7.85 5.72
N ALA A 96 -0.72 -8.03 6.37
CA ALA A 96 -0.18 -9.36 6.66
C ALA A 96 -1.10 -10.15 7.60
N GLN A 97 -1.66 -9.51 8.64
CA GLN A 97 -2.63 -10.14 9.54
C GLN A 97 -3.98 -10.38 8.87
N ALA A 98 -4.40 -9.50 7.95
CA ALA A 98 -5.58 -9.75 7.13
C ALA A 98 -5.44 -11.02 6.29
N ASN A 99 -4.30 -11.20 5.60
CA ASN A 99 -3.99 -12.42 4.87
C ASN A 99 -3.92 -13.64 5.80
N MET A 100 -3.25 -13.51 6.95
CA MET A 100 -3.14 -14.58 7.95
C MET A 100 -4.52 -15.06 8.45
N ALA A 101 -5.44 -14.12 8.72
CA ALA A 101 -6.79 -14.47 9.13
C ALA A 101 -7.54 -15.27 8.06
N VAL A 102 -7.43 -14.87 6.79
CA VAL A 102 -8.04 -15.62 5.68
C VAL A 102 -7.45 -17.03 5.58
N TYR A 103 -6.12 -17.15 5.65
CA TYR A 103 -5.47 -18.47 5.59
C TYR A 103 -5.93 -19.37 6.75
N PHE A 104 -5.93 -18.89 7.97
CA PHE A 104 -6.33 -19.70 9.14
C PHE A 104 -7.84 -19.97 9.21
N ALA A 105 -8.67 -19.15 8.57
CA ALA A 105 -10.10 -19.45 8.41
C ALA A 105 -10.34 -20.64 7.49
N LEU A 106 -9.48 -20.86 6.48
CA LEU A 106 -9.77 -21.76 5.36
C LEU A 106 -8.89 -22.98 5.29
N LEU A 107 -7.64 -22.85 5.74
CA LEU A 107 -6.57 -23.80 5.48
C LEU A 107 -6.13 -24.50 6.76
N LYS A 108 -5.57 -25.70 6.57
CA LYS A 108 -4.83 -26.44 7.60
C LYS A 108 -3.35 -26.42 7.26
N PRO A 109 -2.45 -26.56 8.24
CA PRO A 109 -1.03 -26.74 7.97
C PRO A 109 -0.78 -27.84 6.94
N GLY A 110 0.03 -27.56 5.92
CA GLY A 110 0.33 -28.45 4.81
C GLY A 110 -0.62 -28.36 3.61
N ASP A 111 -1.73 -27.64 3.70
CA ASP A 111 -2.58 -27.36 2.52
C ASP A 111 -1.77 -26.59 1.46
N THR A 112 -2.10 -26.82 0.18
CA THR A 112 -1.41 -26.16 -0.94
C THR A 112 -2.03 -24.82 -1.23
N ILE A 113 -1.20 -23.79 -1.40
CA ILE A 113 -1.55 -22.47 -1.91
C ILE A 113 -0.79 -22.19 -3.21
N LEU A 114 -1.44 -21.49 -4.14
CA LEU A 114 -0.82 -20.98 -5.35
C LEU A 114 -0.63 -19.46 -5.18
N GLY A 115 0.62 -18.98 -5.12
CA GLY A 115 0.93 -17.59 -4.80
C GLY A 115 1.93 -16.96 -5.79
N MET A 116 1.86 -15.65 -5.98
CA MET A 116 2.79 -14.95 -6.86
C MET A 116 4.21 -14.95 -6.26
N SER A 117 5.18 -15.36 -7.07
CA SER A 117 6.60 -15.36 -6.72
C SER A 117 7.08 -13.96 -6.33
N LEU A 118 7.84 -13.84 -5.24
CA LEU A 118 8.35 -12.56 -4.74
C LEU A 118 9.20 -11.80 -5.79
N PRO A 119 10.17 -12.44 -6.50
CA PRO A 119 10.93 -11.78 -7.57
C PRO A 119 10.08 -11.29 -8.75
N HIS A 120 8.88 -11.85 -8.95
CA HIS A 120 7.97 -11.44 -10.00
C HIS A 120 6.93 -10.41 -9.55
N GLY A 121 7.06 -9.90 -8.32
CA GLY A 121 6.23 -8.84 -7.78
C GLY A 121 5.25 -9.25 -6.67
N GLY A 122 5.29 -10.50 -6.20
CA GLY A 122 4.47 -10.97 -5.08
C GLY A 122 4.78 -10.26 -3.76
N HIS A 123 4.02 -10.61 -2.72
CA HIS A 123 4.26 -10.15 -1.34
C HIS A 123 4.80 -11.30 -0.49
N LEU A 124 5.50 -10.98 0.63
CA LEU A 124 6.01 -11.99 1.56
C LEU A 124 4.91 -12.97 2.01
N THR A 125 3.69 -12.49 2.25
CA THR A 125 2.55 -13.31 2.68
C THR A 125 1.93 -14.16 1.56
N HIS A 126 2.50 -14.14 0.35
CA HIS A 126 2.07 -15.00 -0.76
C HIS A 126 2.86 -16.31 -0.85
N GLY A 127 3.56 -16.68 0.23
CA GLY A 127 4.28 -17.95 0.33
C GLY A 127 5.80 -17.85 0.44
N HIS A 128 6.34 -16.69 0.85
CA HIS A 128 7.79 -16.58 1.08
C HIS A 128 8.23 -17.53 2.21
N PRO A 129 9.33 -18.31 2.06
CA PRO A 129 9.74 -19.34 3.01
C PRO A 129 9.92 -18.86 4.46
N LEU A 130 10.36 -17.63 4.66
CA LEU A 130 10.55 -17.04 6.00
C LEU A 130 9.27 -16.42 6.58
N ASN A 131 8.17 -16.41 5.82
CA ASN A 131 6.89 -15.89 6.27
C ASN A 131 6.00 -17.04 6.75
N PHE A 132 5.02 -16.74 7.64
CA PHE A 132 4.07 -17.74 8.11
C PHE A 132 3.44 -18.54 6.96
N SER A 133 3.17 -17.89 5.82
CA SER A 133 2.55 -18.51 4.65
C SER A 133 3.42 -19.60 4.03
N GLY A 134 4.74 -19.39 3.96
CA GLY A 134 5.68 -20.42 3.49
C GLY A 134 6.07 -21.43 4.56
N THR A 135 5.88 -21.09 5.86
CA THR A 135 6.19 -21.99 6.97
C THR A 135 5.09 -23.02 7.21
N TYR A 136 3.83 -22.61 7.10
CA TYR A 136 2.69 -23.48 7.42
C TYR A 136 2.07 -24.19 6.22
N PHE A 137 2.24 -23.64 5.00
CA PHE A 137 1.55 -24.13 3.81
C PHE A 137 2.53 -24.60 2.73
N LYS A 138 2.08 -25.55 1.90
CA LYS A 138 2.80 -25.95 0.71
C LYS A 138 2.58 -24.90 -0.38
N VAL A 139 3.64 -24.24 -0.82
CA VAL A 139 3.57 -23.13 -1.78
C VAL A 139 3.94 -23.59 -3.17
N VAL A 140 3.06 -23.31 -4.14
CA VAL A 140 3.35 -23.44 -5.56
C VAL A 140 3.41 -22.03 -6.14
N PRO A 141 4.56 -21.57 -6.68
CA PRO A 141 4.68 -20.21 -7.20
C PRO A 141 4.13 -20.11 -8.62
N TYR A 142 3.53 -18.97 -8.94
CA TYR A 142 3.31 -18.51 -10.31
C TYR A 142 4.02 -17.16 -10.53
N GLY A 143 4.12 -16.73 -11.80
CA GLY A 143 4.82 -15.50 -12.13
C GLY A 143 4.38 -14.86 -13.43
N VAL A 144 5.29 -14.09 -14.00
CA VAL A 144 5.13 -13.42 -15.29
C VAL A 144 5.87 -14.20 -16.39
N SER A 145 5.48 -14.02 -17.66
CA SER A 145 6.20 -14.57 -18.80
C SER A 145 7.52 -13.81 -18.99
N LYS A 146 8.52 -14.50 -19.52
CA LYS A 146 9.85 -13.90 -19.75
C LYS A 146 9.83 -12.91 -20.91
N GLU A 147 8.98 -13.14 -21.87
CA GLU A 147 8.91 -12.37 -23.11
C GLU A 147 8.20 -11.03 -22.92
N THR A 148 7.14 -11.03 -22.11
CA THR A 148 6.27 -9.85 -21.96
C THR A 148 6.32 -9.21 -20.59
N GLU A 149 6.83 -9.93 -19.59
CA GLU A 149 6.80 -9.55 -18.17
C GLU A 149 5.36 -9.32 -17.64
N LEU A 150 4.36 -9.86 -18.36
CA LEU A 150 2.96 -9.90 -17.95
C LEU A 150 2.65 -11.21 -17.23
N LEU A 151 1.63 -11.21 -16.36
CA LEU A 151 1.15 -12.42 -15.67
C LEU A 151 0.91 -13.55 -16.69
N ASP A 152 1.58 -14.69 -16.47
CA ASP A 152 1.41 -15.89 -17.28
C ASP A 152 0.24 -16.72 -16.75
N TYR A 153 -0.95 -16.39 -17.20
CA TYR A 153 -2.17 -17.08 -16.79
C TYR A 153 -2.22 -18.54 -17.26
N ASP A 154 -1.56 -18.88 -18.39
CA ASP A 154 -1.53 -20.25 -18.89
C ASP A 154 -0.61 -21.11 -18.05
N ALA A 155 0.55 -20.58 -17.62
CA ALA A 155 1.40 -21.24 -16.62
C ALA A 155 0.71 -21.34 -15.26
N MET A 156 -0.03 -20.30 -14.83
CA MET A 156 -0.83 -20.33 -13.60
C MET A 156 -1.89 -21.43 -13.66
N GLU A 157 -2.60 -21.60 -14.79
CA GLU A 157 -3.61 -22.63 -14.97
C GLU A 157 -2.99 -24.04 -14.92
N ARG A 158 -1.87 -24.27 -15.61
CA ARG A 158 -1.14 -25.56 -15.54
C ARG A 158 -0.74 -25.88 -14.08
N ALA A 159 -0.11 -24.92 -13.41
CA ALA A 159 0.31 -25.09 -12.02
C ALA A 159 -0.88 -25.35 -11.06
N ALA A 160 -2.02 -24.69 -11.29
CA ALA A 160 -3.24 -24.91 -10.53
C ALA A 160 -3.81 -26.33 -10.73
N ARG A 161 -3.87 -26.80 -11.98
CA ARG A 161 -4.33 -28.17 -12.31
C ARG A 161 -3.44 -29.27 -11.72
N GLU A 162 -2.11 -29.09 -11.80
CA GLU A 162 -1.13 -30.06 -11.33
C GLU A 162 -1.09 -30.13 -9.79
N SER A 163 -1.21 -28.99 -9.10
CA SER A 163 -1.07 -28.90 -7.66
C SER A 163 -2.38 -28.97 -6.87
N SER A 164 -3.52 -28.77 -7.53
CA SER A 164 -4.87 -28.73 -6.91
C SER A 164 -4.88 -27.87 -5.63
N PRO A 165 -4.52 -26.58 -5.70
CA PRO A 165 -4.41 -25.72 -4.52
C PRO A 165 -5.78 -25.51 -3.88
N ARG A 166 -5.83 -25.37 -2.57
CA ARG A 166 -7.06 -24.95 -1.88
C ARG A 166 -7.32 -23.45 -2.01
N LEU A 167 -6.27 -22.66 -2.19
CA LEU A 167 -6.34 -21.21 -2.31
C LEU A 167 -5.39 -20.69 -3.39
N ILE A 168 -5.92 -19.88 -4.29
CA ILE A 168 -5.12 -19.05 -5.20
C ILE A 168 -5.06 -17.65 -4.60
N VAL A 169 -3.84 -17.16 -4.36
CA VAL A 169 -3.58 -15.81 -3.87
C VAL A 169 -3.15 -14.94 -5.04
N ILE A 170 -3.99 -13.98 -5.42
CA ILE A 170 -3.75 -13.05 -6.52
C ILE A 170 -3.59 -11.63 -6.01
N GLY A 171 -2.58 -10.94 -6.48
CA GLY A 171 -2.23 -9.60 -6.09
C GLY A 171 -0.72 -9.40 -6.12
N ALA A 172 -0.27 -8.16 -6.04
CA ALA A 172 1.16 -7.88 -6.16
C ALA A 172 1.57 -6.62 -5.40
N SER A 173 2.84 -6.58 -5.00
CA SER A 173 3.52 -5.41 -4.44
C SER A 173 4.29 -4.62 -5.50
N ALA A 174 4.62 -5.27 -6.63
CA ALA A 174 5.50 -4.71 -7.66
C ALA A 174 5.10 -5.19 -9.08
N TYR A 175 3.82 -5.18 -9.39
CA TYR A 175 3.29 -5.47 -10.72
C TYR A 175 2.51 -4.25 -11.22
N SER A 176 2.90 -3.72 -12.38
CA SER A 176 2.41 -2.44 -12.87
C SER A 176 1.21 -2.51 -13.81
N ARG A 177 0.79 -3.71 -14.21
CA ARG A 177 -0.27 -3.89 -15.21
C ARG A 177 -1.58 -4.36 -14.58
N ILE A 178 -2.65 -4.33 -15.36
CA ILE A 178 -3.97 -4.81 -14.91
C ILE A 178 -3.95 -6.32 -14.67
N ILE A 179 -4.57 -6.76 -13.58
CA ILE A 179 -4.84 -8.16 -13.27
C ILE A 179 -6.24 -8.53 -13.77
N ASP A 180 -6.33 -9.57 -14.60
CA ASP A 180 -7.62 -10.14 -15.04
C ASP A 180 -8.17 -11.11 -13.98
N PHE A 181 -8.91 -10.54 -13.01
CA PHE A 181 -9.52 -11.33 -11.93
C PHE A 181 -10.57 -12.33 -12.46
N ALA A 182 -11.22 -12.04 -13.57
CA ALA A 182 -12.17 -12.98 -14.18
C ALA A 182 -11.46 -14.22 -14.74
N ARG A 183 -10.26 -14.06 -15.32
CA ARG A 183 -9.44 -15.20 -15.76
C ARG A 183 -8.94 -16.03 -14.58
N VAL A 184 -8.51 -15.38 -13.48
CA VAL A 184 -8.13 -16.08 -12.24
C VAL A 184 -9.31 -16.88 -11.67
N ARG A 185 -10.53 -16.32 -11.69
CA ARG A 185 -11.74 -17.04 -11.25
C ARG A 185 -11.97 -18.30 -12.06
N ARG A 186 -11.87 -18.25 -13.40
CA ARG A 186 -12.00 -19.44 -14.26
C ARG A 186 -10.96 -20.51 -13.95
N ILE A 187 -9.70 -20.09 -13.71
CA ILE A 187 -8.62 -21.02 -13.31
C ILE A 187 -8.97 -21.70 -11.97
N ALA A 188 -9.42 -20.91 -11.01
CA ALA A 188 -9.78 -21.45 -9.68
C ALA A 188 -10.98 -22.39 -9.75
N ASP A 189 -12.00 -22.08 -10.54
CA ASP A 189 -13.17 -22.96 -10.77
C ASP A 189 -12.76 -24.30 -11.39
N ALA A 190 -11.80 -24.28 -12.32
CA ALA A 190 -11.32 -25.49 -13.00
C ALA A 190 -10.57 -26.47 -12.07
N CYS A 191 -10.07 -26.01 -10.92
CA CYS A 191 -9.37 -26.87 -9.94
C CYS A 191 -10.07 -26.91 -8.56
N GLY A 192 -11.23 -26.25 -8.39
CA GLY A 192 -11.98 -26.19 -7.14
C GLY A 192 -11.34 -25.35 -6.05
N ALA A 193 -10.44 -24.43 -6.40
CA ALA A 193 -9.79 -23.53 -5.47
C ALA A 193 -10.65 -22.32 -5.09
N MET A 194 -10.45 -21.77 -3.89
CA MET A 194 -10.93 -20.42 -3.55
C MET A 194 -9.93 -19.37 -4.02
N VAL A 195 -10.38 -18.11 -4.15
CA VAL A 195 -9.54 -16.97 -4.53
C VAL A 195 -9.47 -15.98 -3.39
N LEU A 196 -8.25 -15.63 -2.98
CA LEU A 196 -7.91 -14.47 -2.18
C LEU A 196 -7.26 -13.42 -3.07
N ALA A 197 -7.90 -12.26 -3.23
CA ALA A 197 -7.31 -11.12 -3.91
C ALA A 197 -6.68 -10.16 -2.88
N ASP A 198 -5.35 -10.13 -2.82
CA ASP A 198 -4.61 -9.15 -2.03
C ASP A 198 -4.42 -7.87 -2.87
N VAL A 199 -5.31 -6.90 -2.63
CA VAL A 199 -5.30 -5.63 -3.35
C VAL A 199 -4.67 -4.49 -2.55
N ALA A 200 -3.78 -4.82 -1.61
CA ALA A 200 -3.15 -3.83 -0.73
C ALA A 200 -2.58 -2.62 -1.49
N HIS A 201 -1.98 -2.82 -2.65
CA HIS A 201 -1.46 -1.73 -3.49
C HIS A 201 -2.55 -1.01 -4.29
N TYR A 202 -3.59 -1.71 -4.71
CA TYR A 202 -4.58 -1.21 -5.67
C TYR A 202 -5.88 -0.72 -5.01
N ALA A 203 -6.05 -0.88 -3.68
CA ALA A 203 -7.32 -0.64 -3.00
C ALA A 203 -7.91 0.76 -3.25
N GLY A 204 -7.09 1.81 -3.22
CA GLY A 204 -7.55 3.16 -3.53
C GLY A 204 -7.98 3.34 -4.99
N LEU A 205 -7.26 2.72 -5.93
CA LEU A 205 -7.60 2.75 -7.35
C LEU A 205 -8.91 2.00 -7.62
N ILE A 206 -9.09 0.84 -6.99
CA ILE A 206 -10.34 0.05 -7.08
C ILE A 206 -11.52 0.84 -6.52
N ALA A 207 -11.36 1.47 -5.35
CA ALA A 207 -12.38 2.29 -4.73
C ALA A 207 -12.80 3.49 -5.60
N ALA A 208 -11.88 4.01 -6.40
CA ALA A 208 -12.13 5.12 -7.34
C ALA A 208 -12.61 4.67 -8.73
N GLY A 209 -12.58 3.37 -9.05
CA GLY A 209 -12.90 2.85 -10.36
C GLY A 209 -11.76 2.94 -11.40
N GLU A 210 -10.54 3.25 -10.95
CA GLU A 210 -9.33 3.37 -11.80
C GLU A 210 -8.59 2.03 -11.99
N TYR A 211 -9.06 0.96 -11.34
CA TYR A 211 -8.53 -0.39 -11.47
C TYR A 211 -9.66 -1.42 -11.31
N PRO A 212 -9.61 -2.56 -12.00
CA PRO A 212 -10.67 -3.58 -11.91
C PRO A 212 -10.89 -4.08 -10.49
N THR A 213 -12.16 -4.26 -10.11
CA THR A 213 -12.51 -4.82 -8.80
C THR A 213 -12.47 -6.35 -8.82
N PRO A 214 -11.87 -7.01 -7.81
CA PRO A 214 -11.92 -8.45 -7.66
C PRO A 214 -13.23 -8.97 -7.01
N ILE A 215 -14.06 -8.09 -6.45
CA ILE A 215 -15.23 -8.48 -5.63
C ILE A 215 -16.12 -9.53 -6.29
N PRO A 216 -16.47 -9.45 -7.60
CA PRO A 216 -17.29 -10.49 -8.23
C PRO A 216 -16.55 -11.83 -8.42
N HIS A 217 -15.22 -11.83 -8.36
CA HIS A 217 -14.36 -12.93 -8.79
C HIS A 217 -13.63 -13.64 -7.65
N ALA A 218 -13.61 -13.07 -6.45
CA ALA A 218 -12.90 -13.61 -5.29
C ALA A 218 -13.87 -13.88 -4.14
N GLU A 219 -13.58 -14.92 -3.35
CA GLU A 219 -14.26 -15.17 -2.08
C GLU A 219 -13.81 -14.18 -1.02
N PHE A 220 -12.52 -13.81 -1.06
CA PHE A 220 -11.87 -12.94 -0.08
C PHE A 220 -11.05 -11.89 -0.79
N VAL A 221 -11.12 -10.67 -0.27
CA VAL A 221 -10.29 -9.56 -0.71
C VAL A 221 -9.65 -8.94 0.53
N THR A 222 -8.34 -8.83 0.53
CA THR A 222 -7.59 -8.16 1.59
C THR A 222 -6.96 -6.88 1.08
N ALA A 223 -6.87 -5.89 1.94
CA ALA A 223 -6.23 -4.63 1.61
C ALA A 223 -5.49 -4.04 2.82
N THR A 224 -4.51 -3.19 2.54
CA THR A 224 -4.00 -2.22 3.51
C THR A 224 -4.78 -0.91 3.39
N THR A 225 -4.82 -0.13 4.46
CA THR A 225 -5.54 1.14 4.49
C THR A 225 -4.65 2.37 4.25
N HIS A 226 -3.32 2.21 4.25
CA HIS A 226 -2.34 3.31 4.28
C HIS A 226 -1.57 3.56 2.97
N LYS A 227 -1.86 2.83 1.88
CA LYS A 227 -1.19 2.99 0.58
C LYS A 227 -2.01 3.93 -0.32
N THR A 228 -2.49 3.45 -1.46
CA THR A 228 -3.35 4.25 -2.35
C THR A 228 -4.65 4.70 -1.67
N LEU A 229 -5.15 3.97 -0.67
CA LEU A 229 -6.35 4.34 0.07
C LEU A 229 -6.15 5.54 1.04
N ARG A 230 -4.90 5.94 1.30
CA ARG A 230 -4.52 7.17 2.03
C ARG A 230 -5.03 7.26 3.47
N GLY A 231 -5.27 6.12 4.12
CA GLY A 231 -5.72 6.03 5.50
C GLY A 231 -4.58 5.74 6.50
N PRO A 232 -4.92 5.36 7.73
CA PRO A 232 -3.96 4.94 8.74
C PRO A 232 -3.32 3.61 8.38
N ARG A 233 -2.15 3.30 8.96
CA ARG A 233 -1.58 1.96 8.86
C ARG A 233 -2.51 0.94 9.48
N GLY A 234 -2.88 -0.06 8.69
CA GLY A 234 -3.82 -1.10 9.08
C GLY A 234 -4.18 -2.00 7.91
N GLY A 235 -5.01 -2.99 8.17
CA GLY A 235 -5.56 -3.90 7.17
C GLY A 235 -7.09 -3.99 7.25
N MET A 236 -7.69 -4.63 6.26
CA MET A 236 -9.10 -5.01 6.26
C MET A 236 -9.30 -6.27 5.42
N ILE A 237 -10.39 -6.97 5.67
CA ILE A 237 -10.84 -8.14 4.91
C ILE A 237 -12.25 -7.85 4.42
N LEU A 238 -12.48 -8.09 3.13
CA LEU A 238 -13.79 -8.11 2.53
C LEU A 238 -14.07 -9.54 2.07
N CYS A 239 -15.29 -10.05 2.29
CA CYS A 239 -15.63 -11.38 1.84
C CYS A 239 -17.11 -11.50 1.49
N ARG A 240 -17.47 -12.64 0.89
CA ARG A 240 -18.87 -13.00 0.70
C ARG A 240 -19.52 -13.29 2.04
N GLU A 241 -20.79 -12.94 2.20
CA GLU A 241 -21.55 -13.08 3.46
C GLU A 241 -21.45 -14.47 4.07
N ARG A 242 -21.46 -15.51 3.25
CA ARG A 242 -21.35 -16.91 3.70
C ARG A 242 -20.08 -17.23 4.49
N PHE A 243 -19.04 -16.42 4.39
CA PHE A 243 -17.76 -16.57 5.12
C PHE A 243 -17.57 -15.55 6.25
N ALA A 244 -18.57 -14.70 6.50
CA ALA A 244 -18.47 -13.63 7.49
C ALA A 244 -18.09 -14.17 8.87
N ARG A 245 -18.79 -15.21 9.33
CA ARG A 245 -18.57 -15.82 10.65
C ARG A 245 -17.18 -16.42 10.82
N GLU A 246 -16.70 -17.13 9.79
CA GLU A 246 -15.38 -17.77 9.79
C GLU A 246 -14.27 -16.72 9.81
N ILE A 247 -14.40 -15.66 9.03
CA ILE A 247 -13.44 -14.54 8.98
C ILE A 247 -13.42 -13.79 10.30
N ASP A 248 -14.58 -13.40 10.83
CA ASP A 248 -14.66 -12.69 12.11
C ASP A 248 -14.04 -13.51 13.23
N ARG A 249 -14.33 -14.83 13.28
CA ARG A 249 -13.75 -15.73 14.26
C ARG A 249 -12.23 -15.91 14.08
N ALA A 250 -11.74 -15.92 12.85
CA ALA A 250 -10.31 -16.04 12.57
C ALA A 250 -9.54 -14.78 12.98
N VAL A 251 -10.16 -13.60 12.85
CA VAL A 251 -9.57 -12.33 13.33
C VAL A 251 -9.63 -12.32 14.87
N PHE A 252 -10.81 -12.38 15.45
CA PHE A 252 -11.00 -12.43 16.89
C PHE A 252 -11.92 -13.60 17.28
N PRO A 253 -11.49 -14.49 18.16
CA PRO A 253 -10.23 -14.50 18.92
C PRO A 253 -9.07 -15.25 18.25
N GLY A 254 -9.15 -15.54 16.94
CA GLY A 254 -8.23 -16.46 16.26
C GLY A 254 -6.77 -16.00 16.25
N ILE A 255 -6.50 -14.78 15.76
CA ILE A 255 -5.14 -14.26 15.63
C ILE A 255 -4.91 -12.94 16.37
N GLN A 256 -5.98 -12.24 16.80
CA GLN A 256 -5.92 -10.98 17.51
C GLN A 256 -6.77 -11.02 18.78
N GLY A 257 -6.44 -10.14 19.75
CA GLY A 257 -7.24 -9.80 20.91
C GLY A 257 -7.94 -8.45 20.71
N GLY A 258 -7.71 -7.48 21.63
CA GLY A 258 -8.31 -6.16 21.56
C GLY A 258 -8.02 -5.42 20.26
N PRO A 259 -9.04 -4.95 19.54
CA PRO A 259 -8.86 -4.17 18.31
C PRO A 259 -8.30 -2.79 18.63
N LEU A 260 -7.54 -2.20 17.72
CA LEU A 260 -7.00 -0.85 17.81
C LEU A 260 -8.10 0.16 17.46
N MET A 261 -8.92 0.56 18.43
CA MET A 261 -10.12 1.37 18.20
C MET A 261 -9.81 2.75 17.63
N HIS A 262 -8.69 3.38 18.00
CA HIS A 262 -8.22 4.63 17.44
C HIS A 262 -7.83 4.48 15.95
N VAL A 263 -7.25 3.34 15.56
CA VAL A 263 -6.97 3.03 14.16
C VAL A 263 -8.25 2.78 13.38
N ILE A 264 -9.24 2.10 13.96
CA ILE A 264 -10.55 1.87 13.32
C ILE A 264 -11.28 3.20 13.11
N ALA A 265 -11.20 4.13 14.07
CA ALA A 265 -11.72 5.49 13.89
C ALA A 265 -11.06 6.20 12.71
N ALA A 266 -9.75 6.14 12.62
CA ALA A 266 -8.99 6.72 11.52
C ALA A 266 -9.30 6.04 10.16
N LYS A 267 -9.53 4.71 10.14
CA LYS A 267 -10.06 4.01 8.95
C LYS A 267 -11.43 4.54 8.55
N ALA A 268 -12.34 4.74 9.51
CA ALA A 268 -13.68 5.28 9.25
C ALA A 268 -13.60 6.68 8.61
N VAL A 269 -12.68 7.54 9.07
CA VAL A 269 -12.44 8.87 8.47
C VAL A 269 -11.91 8.73 7.04
N ALA A 270 -10.89 7.92 6.83
CA ALA A 270 -10.29 7.71 5.51
C ALA A 270 -11.30 7.14 4.50
N PHE A 271 -12.16 6.21 4.90
CA PHE A 271 -13.21 5.68 4.03
C PHE A 271 -14.29 6.73 3.71
N HIS A 272 -14.57 7.64 4.64
CA HIS A 272 -15.46 8.77 4.37
C HIS A 272 -14.86 9.71 3.32
N GLU A 273 -13.58 10.06 3.44
CA GLU A 273 -12.87 10.85 2.43
C GLU A 273 -12.85 10.16 1.07
N ALA A 274 -12.63 8.83 1.05
CA ALA A 274 -12.58 8.03 -0.17
C ALA A 274 -13.94 7.93 -0.89
N LEU A 275 -15.06 8.08 -0.19
CA LEU A 275 -16.40 8.16 -0.79
C LEU A 275 -16.66 9.50 -1.50
N GLY A 276 -15.84 10.52 -1.27
CA GLY A 276 -15.98 11.83 -1.88
C GLY A 276 -15.46 11.91 -3.32
N GLY A 277 -16.02 12.83 -4.13
CA GLY A 277 -15.63 13.01 -5.54
C GLY A 277 -14.16 13.42 -5.73
N GLY A 278 -13.58 14.17 -4.80
CA GLY A 278 -12.16 14.55 -4.83
C GLY A 278 -11.20 13.37 -4.78
N PHE A 279 -11.60 12.28 -4.13
CA PHE A 279 -10.78 11.06 -4.08
C PHE A 279 -10.66 10.37 -5.45
N ARG A 280 -11.74 10.35 -6.24
CA ARG A 280 -11.67 9.82 -7.62
C ARG A 280 -10.73 10.64 -8.49
N GLN A 281 -10.82 11.97 -8.41
CA GLN A 281 -9.91 12.86 -9.15
C GLN A 281 -8.45 12.64 -8.75
N TYR A 282 -8.19 12.48 -7.45
CA TYR A 282 -6.87 12.16 -6.91
C TYR A 282 -6.33 10.83 -7.46
N GLN A 283 -7.12 9.75 -7.46
CA GLN A 283 -6.68 8.45 -7.96
C GLN A 283 -6.42 8.47 -9.47
N ALA A 284 -7.30 9.12 -10.25
CA ALA A 284 -7.09 9.31 -11.68
C ALA A 284 -5.79 10.09 -11.97
N ALA A 285 -5.53 11.15 -11.19
CA ALA A 285 -4.26 11.91 -11.28
C ALA A 285 -3.06 11.03 -10.91
N THR A 286 -3.18 10.19 -9.88
CA THR A 286 -2.11 9.27 -9.46
C THR A 286 -1.71 8.32 -10.58
N VAL A 287 -2.67 7.76 -11.31
CA VAL A 287 -2.39 6.87 -12.46
C VAL A 287 -1.78 7.65 -13.62
N ARG A 288 -2.31 8.83 -13.96
CA ARG A 288 -1.72 9.68 -15.01
C ARG A 288 -0.28 10.07 -14.69
N ASN A 289 -0.03 10.48 -13.46
CA ASN A 289 1.29 10.84 -12.96
C ASN A 289 2.28 9.67 -13.10
N ALA A 290 1.87 8.46 -12.76
CA ALA A 290 2.72 7.27 -12.93
C ALA A 290 3.08 7.00 -14.39
N ARG A 291 2.11 7.14 -15.30
CA ARG A 291 2.35 6.98 -16.74
C ARG A 291 3.31 8.04 -17.28
N VAL A 292 3.14 9.29 -16.88
CA VAL A 292 4.03 10.40 -17.31
C VAL A 292 5.44 10.20 -16.77
N LEU A 293 5.58 9.84 -15.51
CA LEU A 293 6.89 9.58 -14.90
C LEU A 293 7.61 8.40 -15.59
N ALA A 294 6.90 7.29 -15.83
CA ALA A 294 7.43 6.14 -16.53
C ALA A 294 7.85 6.48 -17.97
N GLY A 295 6.99 7.16 -18.74
CA GLY A 295 7.28 7.59 -20.11
C GLY A 295 8.44 8.60 -20.19
N THR A 296 8.62 9.44 -19.19
CA THR A 296 9.77 10.35 -19.12
C THR A 296 11.07 9.58 -18.95
N LEU A 297 11.12 8.59 -18.06
CA LEU A 297 12.30 7.73 -17.89
C LEU A 297 12.55 6.87 -19.13
N GLU A 298 11.50 6.34 -19.76
CA GLU A 298 11.61 5.57 -21.01
C GLU A 298 12.22 6.43 -22.13
N SER A 299 11.80 7.68 -22.29
CA SER A 299 12.35 8.61 -23.28
C SER A 299 13.84 8.93 -23.05
N ARG A 300 14.33 8.72 -21.83
CA ARG A 300 15.75 8.83 -21.44
C ARG A 300 16.48 7.49 -21.54
N GLY A 301 15.85 6.47 -22.15
CA GLY A 301 16.46 5.17 -22.39
C GLY A 301 16.54 4.27 -21.15
N PHE A 302 15.70 4.49 -20.14
CA PHE A 302 15.51 3.52 -19.04
C PHE A 302 14.45 2.49 -19.46
N ARG A 303 14.74 1.22 -19.27
CA ARG A 303 13.77 0.15 -19.55
C ARG A 303 12.70 0.12 -18.47
N ILE A 304 11.45 0.24 -18.87
CA ILE A 304 10.29 0.08 -17.99
C ILE A 304 9.82 -1.37 -18.08
N ILE A 305 9.77 -2.04 -16.93
CA ILE A 305 9.33 -3.44 -16.84
C ILE A 305 7.88 -3.56 -17.32
N SER A 306 7.60 -4.59 -18.12
CA SER A 306 6.32 -4.81 -18.80
C SER A 306 5.87 -3.69 -19.76
N GLY A 307 6.80 -2.80 -20.18
CA GLY A 307 6.53 -1.75 -21.16
C GLY A 307 5.58 -0.66 -20.69
N GLY A 308 5.49 -0.38 -19.37
CA GLY A 308 4.68 0.73 -18.86
C GLY A 308 3.89 0.43 -17.60
N THR A 309 2.87 1.27 -17.32
CA THR A 309 2.01 1.09 -16.14
C THR A 309 0.54 1.41 -16.41
N ASP A 310 -0.33 0.63 -15.78
CA ASP A 310 -1.78 0.83 -15.74
C ASP A 310 -2.25 1.27 -14.34
N CYS A 311 -1.34 1.43 -13.38
CA CYS A 311 -1.65 1.76 -11.99
C CYS A 311 -0.79 2.91 -11.44
N HIS A 312 -0.59 2.96 -10.14
CA HIS A 312 0.15 4.02 -9.44
C HIS A 312 1.67 3.79 -9.34
N LEU A 313 2.17 2.66 -9.81
CA LEU A 313 3.58 2.28 -9.69
C LEU A 313 4.11 1.66 -10.99
N PHE A 314 5.42 1.65 -11.13
CA PHE A 314 6.15 0.89 -12.14
C PHE A 314 7.52 0.47 -11.63
N LEU A 315 8.12 -0.45 -12.34
CA LEU A 315 9.51 -0.87 -12.14
C LEU A 315 10.36 -0.39 -13.31
N THR A 316 11.57 0.06 -13.03
CA THR A 316 12.58 0.38 -14.03
C THR A 316 13.86 -0.39 -13.78
N ASP A 317 14.48 -0.90 -14.85
CA ASP A 317 15.76 -1.58 -14.83
C ASP A 317 16.88 -0.53 -14.86
N VAL A 318 17.63 -0.41 -13.76
CA VAL A 318 18.78 0.48 -13.66
C VAL A 318 20.11 -0.26 -13.88
N PHE A 319 20.08 -1.60 -13.86
CA PHE A 319 21.26 -2.41 -14.10
C PHE A 319 21.78 -2.27 -15.53
N GLN A 320 20.89 -2.07 -16.51
CA GLN A 320 21.26 -1.75 -17.89
C GLN A 320 22.01 -0.40 -18.03
N LYS A 321 21.89 0.50 -17.04
CA LYS A 321 22.66 1.76 -16.96
C LYS A 321 23.96 1.61 -16.16
N GLY A 322 24.34 0.38 -15.78
CA GLY A 322 25.61 0.07 -15.12
C GLY A 322 25.61 0.21 -13.60
N MET A 323 24.42 0.26 -12.96
CA MET A 323 24.33 0.33 -11.49
C MET A 323 23.27 -0.64 -10.94
N THR A 324 23.47 -1.07 -9.71
CA THR A 324 22.45 -1.86 -8.98
C THR A 324 21.33 -0.98 -8.47
N GLY A 325 20.19 -1.60 -8.16
CA GLY A 325 19.08 -0.89 -7.51
C GLY A 325 19.49 -0.28 -6.17
N GLN A 326 20.39 -0.94 -5.41
CA GLN A 326 20.90 -0.41 -4.15
C GLN A 326 21.72 0.88 -4.35
N GLU A 327 22.59 0.91 -5.35
CA GLU A 327 23.41 2.09 -5.66
C GLU A 327 22.51 3.25 -6.12
N ALA A 328 21.52 2.96 -6.99
CA ALA A 328 20.57 3.94 -7.47
C ALA A 328 19.67 4.50 -6.33
N GLU A 329 19.17 3.63 -5.43
CA GLU A 329 18.42 4.02 -4.23
C GLU A 329 19.24 4.97 -3.34
N THR A 330 20.50 4.63 -3.08
CA THR A 330 21.41 5.44 -2.25
C THR A 330 21.70 6.80 -2.90
N LEU A 331 21.95 6.81 -4.20
CA LEU A 331 22.28 8.02 -4.95
C LEU A 331 21.10 9.00 -4.98
N LEU A 332 19.90 8.52 -5.31
CA LEU A 332 18.66 9.31 -5.30
C LEU A 332 18.30 9.82 -3.90
N GLY A 333 18.46 8.96 -2.88
CA GLY A 333 18.28 9.37 -1.49
C GLY A 333 19.21 10.51 -1.07
N GLY A 334 20.47 10.51 -1.58
CA GLY A 334 21.46 11.56 -1.34
C GLY A 334 21.08 12.93 -1.91
N VAL A 335 20.17 12.99 -2.88
CA VAL A 335 19.63 14.25 -3.43
C VAL A 335 18.21 14.55 -2.98
N GLY A 336 17.65 13.78 -2.04
CA GLY A 336 16.32 14.02 -1.48
C GLY A 336 15.17 13.36 -2.27
N ILE A 337 15.45 12.34 -3.08
CA ILE A 337 14.43 11.56 -3.79
C ILE A 337 14.35 10.15 -3.17
N ALA A 338 13.28 9.86 -2.45
CA ALA A 338 13.06 8.56 -1.82
C ALA A 338 12.41 7.58 -2.80
N VAL A 339 13.10 6.47 -3.06
CA VAL A 339 12.65 5.32 -3.87
C VAL A 339 12.96 4.04 -3.10
N ASN A 340 12.59 2.87 -3.63
CA ASN A 340 13.14 1.62 -3.12
C ASN A 340 13.71 0.75 -4.24
N LYS A 341 14.87 0.13 -3.97
CA LYS A 341 15.38 -0.94 -4.81
C LYS A 341 14.37 -2.08 -4.87
N ASN A 342 14.28 -2.74 -6.00
CA ASN A 342 13.36 -3.85 -6.22
C ASN A 342 13.96 -4.84 -7.21
N ALA A 343 13.87 -6.13 -6.91
CA ALA A 343 14.15 -7.14 -7.91
C ALA A 343 13.19 -6.97 -9.10
N ILE A 344 13.71 -7.13 -10.31
CA ILE A 344 12.91 -7.22 -11.53
C ILE A 344 12.65 -8.69 -11.86
N PRO A 345 11.61 -9.02 -12.65
CA PRO A 345 11.42 -10.40 -13.09
C PRO A 345 12.68 -10.98 -13.73
N PHE A 346 13.00 -12.22 -13.35
CA PHE A 346 14.22 -12.93 -13.80
C PHE A 346 15.54 -12.24 -13.44
N ASP A 347 15.54 -11.50 -12.34
CA ASP A 347 16.72 -10.79 -11.85
C ASP A 347 17.87 -11.76 -11.53
N ASN A 348 19.07 -11.44 -12.02
CA ASN A 348 20.29 -12.19 -11.72
C ASN A 348 21.00 -11.67 -10.46
N ASN A 349 20.64 -10.49 -9.97
CA ASN A 349 21.21 -9.93 -8.75
C ASN A 349 20.45 -10.43 -7.49
N PRO A 350 21.16 -10.62 -6.38
CA PRO A 350 20.51 -10.98 -5.12
C PRO A 350 19.58 -9.85 -4.65
N PRO A 351 18.50 -10.15 -3.91
CA PRO A 351 17.47 -9.17 -3.50
C PRO A 351 18.02 -7.93 -2.79
N MET A 352 19.13 -8.05 -2.06
CA MET A 352 19.75 -6.93 -1.35
C MET A 352 20.43 -5.91 -2.29
N LYS A 353 20.82 -6.33 -3.48
CA LYS A 353 21.37 -5.44 -4.52
C LYS A 353 20.30 -5.03 -5.51
N ALA A 354 19.53 -6.01 -6.00
CA ALA A 354 18.49 -5.87 -7.02
C ALA A 354 18.99 -5.18 -8.31
N SER A 355 18.25 -5.35 -9.40
CA SER A 355 18.56 -4.71 -10.68
C SER A 355 17.66 -3.51 -10.99
N GLY A 356 16.60 -3.32 -10.24
CA GLY A 356 15.61 -2.29 -10.51
C GLY A 356 15.32 -1.36 -9.34
N LEU A 357 14.55 -0.33 -9.69
CA LEU A 357 13.85 0.55 -8.75
C LEU A 357 12.35 0.38 -8.93
N ARG A 358 11.61 0.45 -7.82
CA ARG A 358 10.16 0.63 -7.82
C ARG A 358 9.85 2.08 -7.52
N LEU A 359 9.08 2.72 -8.42
CA LEU A 359 8.62 4.09 -8.28
C LEU A 359 7.09 4.13 -8.26
N GLY A 360 6.54 5.05 -7.51
CA GLY A 360 5.09 5.27 -7.42
C GLY A 360 4.75 6.71 -7.10
N THR A 361 3.52 7.10 -7.39
CA THR A 361 3.09 8.48 -7.39
C THR A 361 2.03 8.87 -6.36
N PRO A 362 1.56 8.00 -5.44
CA PRO A 362 0.52 8.39 -4.48
C PRO A 362 0.90 9.58 -3.60
N SER A 363 2.11 9.57 -3.04
CA SER A 363 2.61 10.61 -2.13
C SER A 363 2.74 11.97 -2.82
N VAL A 364 3.42 12.05 -3.97
CA VAL A 364 3.60 13.29 -4.73
C VAL A 364 2.27 13.83 -5.25
N THR A 365 1.34 12.94 -5.66
CA THR A 365 -0.01 13.36 -6.08
C THR A 365 -0.82 13.91 -4.90
N THR A 366 -0.69 13.34 -3.71
CA THR A 366 -1.34 13.87 -2.48
C THR A 366 -0.85 15.28 -2.16
N ARG A 367 0.42 15.57 -2.45
CA ARG A 367 1.00 16.93 -2.30
C ARG A 367 0.51 17.92 -3.35
N GLY A 368 -0.23 17.47 -4.38
CA GLY A 368 -0.74 18.33 -5.45
C GLY A 368 0.15 18.42 -6.69
N MET A 369 1.23 17.65 -6.77
CA MET A 369 2.08 17.56 -7.94
C MET A 369 1.34 16.90 -9.10
N GLY A 370 1.43 17.50 -10.29
CA GLY A 370 0.78 17.04 -11.52
C GLY A 370 1.77 16.48 -12.55
N GLU A 371 1.28 16.37 -13.77
CA GLU A 371 2.05 15.79 -14.89
C GLU A 371 3.31 16.58 -15.24
N GLU A 372 3.28 17.93 -15.07
CA GLU A 372 4.44 18.78 -15.32
C GLU A 372 5.56 18.46 -14.32
N GLU A 373 5.21 18.36 -13.03
CA GLU A 373 6.16 17.97 -11.99
C GLU A 373 6.67 16.55 -12.21
N MET A 374 5.83 15.62 -12.72
CA MET A 374 6.29 14.26 -13.03
C MET A 374 7.34 14.25 -14.16
N ARG A 375 7.20 15.10 -15.19
CA ARG A 375 8.24 15.24 -16.22
C ARG A 375 9.53 15.81 -15.64
N ALA A 376 9.43 16.84 -14.79
CA ALA A 376 10.59 17.41 -14.11
C ALA A 376 11.30 16.39 -13.21
N ILE A 377 10.54 15.67 -12.38
CA ILE A 377 11.05 14.62 -11.49
C ILE A 377 11.67 13.48 -12.31
N GLY A 378 11.04 13.02 -13.38
CA GLY A 378 11.58 11.99 -14.25
C GLY A 378 12.90 12.38 -14.91
N SER A 379 13.00 13.61 -15.40
CA SER A 379 14.25 14.16 -15.96
C SER A 379 15.33 14.24 -14.89
N LEU A 380 14.98 14.73 -13.70
CA LEU A 380 15.89 14.82 -12.56
C LEU A 380 16.42 13.47 -12.11
N VAL A 381 15.56 12.47 -12.00
CA VAL A 381 15.95 11.07 -11.70
C VAL A 381 16.93 10.57 -12.76
N ALA A 382 16.63 10.78 -14.04
CA ALA A 382 17.51 10.37 -15.13
C ALA A 382 18.88 11.07 -15.07
N ASP A 383 18.90 12.41 -14.89
CA ASP A 383 20.13 13.19 -14.80
C ASP A 383 21.06 12.71 -13.68
N VAL A 384 20.49 12.43 -12.51
CA VAL A 384 21.22 11.90 -11.35
C VAL A 384 21.79 10.51 -11.64
N LEU A 385 20.98 9.60 -12.20
CA LEU A 385 21.41 8.23 -12.46
C LEU A 385 22.41 8.13 -13.63
N GLU A 386 22.35 9.03 -14.60
CA GLU A 386 23.30 9.10 -15.73
C GLU A 386 24.61 9.78 -15.38
N ASN A 387 24.64 10.56 -14.29
CA ASN A 387 25.83 11.32 -13.84
C ASN A 387 26.18 11.05 -12.36
N PRO A 388 26.37 9.79 -11.94
CA PRO A 388 26.46 9.44 -10.51
C PRO A 388 27.65 10.06 -9.77
N ASN A 389 28.72 10.41 -10.49
CA ASN A 389 29.97 10.93 -9.93
C ASN A 389 30.17 12.44 -10.18
N ARG A 390 29.18 13.14 -10.77
CA ARG A 390 29.29 14.56 -11.10
C ARG A 390 28.68 15.42 -9.99
N SER A 391 29.53 15.95 -9.09
CA SER A 391 29.12 16.72 -7.92
C SER A 391 28.18 17.89 -8.27
N GLU A 392 28.47 18.62 -9.37
CA GLU A 392 27.66 19.72 -9.84
C GLU A 392 26.23 19.28 -10.18
N THR A 393 26.05 18.13 -10.87
CA THR A 393 24.72 17.59 -11.18
C THR A 393 23.96 17.21 -9.89
N LEU A 394 24.65 16.60 -8.91
CA LEU A 394 24.03 16.24 -7.64
C LEU A 394 23.62 17.44 -6.79
N GLU A 395 24.41 18.53 -6.81
CA GLU A 395 24.07 19.77 -6.11
C GLU A 395 22.88 20.48 -6.79
N GLN A 396 22.89 20.57 -8.11
CA GLN A 396 21.76 21.11 -8.88
C GLN A 396 20.47 20.31 -8.61
N ALA A 397 20.58 18.98 -8.57
CA ALA A 397 19.46 18.10 -8.27
C ALA A 397 18.87 18.37 -6.87
N ARG A 398 19.72 18.53 -5.84
CA ARG A 398 19.25 18.90 -4.49
C ARG A 398 18.51 20.23 -4.49
N GLY A 399 19.04 21.24 -5.19
CA GLY A 399 18.38 22.54 -5.31
C GLY A 399 17.00 22.45 -5.97
N GLN A 400 16.87 21.68 -7.05
CA GLN A 400 15.61 21.46 -7.75
C GLN A 400 14.59 20.67 -6.91
N VAL A 401 15.05 19.67 -6.14
CA VAL A 401 14.20 18.93 -5.17
C VAL A 401 13.64 19.90 -4.13
N GLN A 402 14.49 20.75 -3.55
CA GLN A 402 14.07 21.73 -2.53
C GLN A 402 13.08 22.75 -3.12
N GLU A 403 13.33 23.24 -4.32
CA GLU A 403 12.43 24.16 -5.01
C GLU A 403 11.07 23.52 -5.27
N LEU A 404 11.03 22.31 -5.84
CA LEU A 404 9.79 21.59 -6.06
C LEU A 404 9.02 21.38 -4.75
N CYS A 405 9.70 20.91 -3.71
CA CYS A 405 9.08 20.66 -2.42
C CYS A 405 8.52 21.94 -1.78
N SER A 406 9.19 23.09 -1.95
CA SER A 406 8.72 24.38 -1.41
C SER A 406 7.44 24.87 -2.08
N ARG A 407 7.22 24.53 -3.34
CA ARG A 407 5.98 24.85 -4.09
C ARG A 407 4.80 24.00 -3.64
N PHE A 408 5.05 22.78 -3.10
CA PHE A 408 4.06 21.79 -2.69
C PHE A 408 4.25 21.37 -1.23
N PRO A 409 4.15 22.29 -0.26
CA PRO A 409 4.31 21.96 1.17
C PRO A 409 3.13 21.12 1.65
N PHE A 410 3.39 20.12 2.50
CA PHE A 410 2.35 19.20 2.94
C PHE A 410 2.04 19.26 4.44
N HIS A 411 3.06 19.38 5.28
CA HIS A 411 2.91 19.22 6.73
C HIS A 411 2.81 20.53 7.54
N ARG A 412 2.53 21.68 6.91
CA ARG A 412 2.45 22.97 7.62
C ARG A 412 1.43 22.96 8.76
N GLU A 413 0.27 22.29 8.57
CA GLU A 413 -0.77 22.21 9.60
C GLU A 413 -0.46 21.15 10.68
N SER A 414 0.36 20.14 10.39
CA SER A 414 0.74 19.11 11.35
C SER A 414 1.87 19.54 12.29
N SER A 415 2.67 20.53 11.93
CA SER A 415 3.68 21.13 12.81
C SER A 415 3.04 21.80 14.04
N ASP A 416 1.87 22.42 13.86
CA ASP A 416 1.10 23.03 14.96
C ASP A 416 0.52 21.98 15.92
N PHE A 417 0.23 20.77 15.42
CA PHE A 417 -0.21 19.65 16.23
C PHE A 417 0.89 19.16 17.20
N LEU A 418 2.15 19.12 16.75
CA LEU A 418 3.29 18.72 17.58
C LEU A 418 3.69 19.80 18.59
N SER A 419 3.47 21.08 18.25
CA SER A 419 3.82 22.22 19.11
C SER A 419 2.80 22.50 20.21
N GLY A 420 1.66 21.79 20.26
CA GLY A 420 0.60 22.02 21.25
C GLY A 420 -0.17 23.32 21.06
N HIS A 421 0.06 24.06 19.97
CA HIS A 421 -0.72 25.23 19.64
C HIS A 421 -2.02 24.82 18.95
N SER A 422 -3.13 24.82 19.67
CA SER A 422 -4.45 24.79 19.06
C SER A 422 -4.58 26.04 18.16
N PRO A 423 -4.99 25.89 16.87
CA PRO A 423 -5.36 27.05 16.08
C PRO A 423 -6.46 27.78 16.87
N GLY A 424 -6.19 29.02 17.23
CA GLY A 424 -7.10 29.84 18.01
C GLY A 424 -8.49 29.77 17.39
N ARG A 425 -9.51 29.51 18.19
CA ARG A 425 -10.90 29.73 17.82
C ARG A 425 -11.01 31.22 17.44
N GLY A 426 -10.83 31.50 16.15
CA GLY A 426 -11.20 32.80 15.61
C GLY A 426 -12.65 33.03 15.96
N ALA A 427 -12.91 34.04 16.74
CA ALA A 427 -14.23 34.53 17.06
C ALA A 427 -15.04 34.62 15.75
N ARG A 428 -16.14 33.89 15.66
CA ARG A 428 -17.22 34.19 14.72
C ARG A 428 -18.08 35.21 15.45
N ASP A 429 -17.91 36.46 15.04
CA ASP A 429 -18.98 37.48 15.21
C ASP A 429 -20.07 37.24 14.17
#